data_91e9a33d9fdb56254b2396e4a28ac7f8
#
_entry.id   91e9a33d9fdb56254b2396e4a28ac7f8
#
_cell.length_a   1.000
_cell.length_b   1.000
_cell.length_c   1.000
_cell.angle_alpha   90.00
_cell.angle_beta   90.00
_cell.angle_gamma   90.00
#
_symmetry.space_group_name_H-M   'P 1'
#
loop_
_entity.id
_entity.type
_entity.pdbx_description
1 polymer ?
#
loop_
_entity_poly.entity_id
_entity_poly.type
_entity_poly.pdbx_seq_one_letter_code
_entity_poly.pdbx_strand_id
1 'polypeptide(L)'
;MTTRIAIIGAGPCGLAQLRAFQSAAAKGAEIPELVCFEKQSDWGGMWNYTWRTGLDEHGEPVHGSMYRYLWSNGPKECLEFADYTFDEHFGRPIGSYPPREVLWDYIKGRVEKAGVRKYIQFNTAVRGVTFDAASGQFEVTVHSYDHDLTRTERFDYVVVASGHFSTPNVPCFEGFESFAGRVLHAHDFRDALEFKGKDVLIVGASYSAEDIGSQCYKYGARSITSCYRSAPMGYKWPENWEEKPLLSHVKGSTAFFADGTSKHVDAIVLCTGYKHHFPFLAENLRLKTGNRLWPLNLYKGVFWEDNPKLVYLGMQDQWYSFNMFDAQAWYARDVILGRIALPDHATMQAENLAWREEELTLKNAQEMFEFQGKYIQTLIDATDYPSFDIAAVNQTFLDWKHDKYDDIMGYRNKCHRSLMTGTLATPHHTAWLEALDDSLAAYLADSPQTAIKAVG
;
A
#
# COMPACT_ATOMS: atom_id res chain seq x y z
N MET A 1 16.70 18.55 26.96
CA MET A 1 16.23 18.93 25.60
C MET A 1 15.08 18.00 25.27
N THR A 2 14.04 18.49 24.61
CA THR A 2 12.89 17.67 24.18
C THR A 2 13.33 16.79 23.02
N THR A 3 13.03 15.50 23.07
CA THR A 3 13.28 14.55 21.98
C THR A 3 12.55 15.00 20.73
N ARG A 4 13.22 15.00 19.56
CA ARG A 4 12.67 15.39 18.26
C ARG A 4 12.61 14.20 17.30
N ILE A 5 11.51 14.07 16.58
CA ILE A 5 11.28 12.99 15.63
C ILE A 5 10.95 13.55 14.25
N ALA A 6 11.71 13.16 13.23
CA ALA A 6 11.34 13.37 11.84
C ALA A 6 10.55 12.20 11.31
N ILE A 7 9.38 12.45 10.72
CA ILE A 7 8.58 11.46 10.01
C ILE A 7 8.62 11.83 8.52
N ILE A 8 9.01 10.89 7.64
CA ILE A 8 9.19 11.16 6.22
C ILE A 8 8.04 10.53 5.44
N GLY A 9 7.13 11.37 4.99
CA GLY A 9 5.90 11.02 4.28
C GLY A 9 4.65 11.04 5.15
N ALA A 10 3.58 11.67 4.65
CA ALA A 10 2.25 11.71 5.26
C ALA A 10 1.25 10.81 4.52
N GLY A 11 1.72 9.67 4.03
CA GLY A 11 0.89 8.54 3.61
C GLY A 11 0.35 7.76 4.81
N PRO A 12 -0.39 6.65 4.60
CA PRO A 12 -1.01 5.88 5.69
C PRO A 12 -0.05 5.53 6.83
N CYS A 13 1.20 5.17 6.54
CA CYS A 13 2.21 4.83 7.56
C CYS A 13 2.61 6.05 8.43
N GLY A 14 2.88 7.20 7.80
CA GLY A 14 3.25 8.41 8.55
C GLY A 14 2.07 8.95 9.36
N LEU A 15 0.86 8.89 8.79
CA LEU A 15 -0.37 9.25 9.48
C LEU A 15 -0.65 8.32 10.67
N ALA A 16 -0.38 7.01 10.53
CA ALA A 16 -0.44 6.05 11.62
C ALA A 16 0.53 6.43 12.76
N GLN A 17 1.76 6.82 12.43
CA GLN A 17 2.74 7.24 13.44
C GLN A 17 2.31 8.50 14.17
N LEU A 18 1.83 9.50 13.45
CA LEU A 18 1.28 10.72 14.07
C LEU A 18 0.08 10.42 14.96
N ARG A 19 -0.82 9.55 14.50
CA ARG A 19 -2.01 9.12 15.24
C ARG A 19 -1.63 8.34 16.51
N ALA A 20 -0.60 7.49 16.43
CA ALA A 20 -0.08 6.75 17.58
C ALA A 20 0.40 7.68 18.70
N PHE A 21 1.22 8.68 18.38
CA PHE A 21 1.65 9.67 19.37
C PHE A 21 0.50 10.53 19.89
N GLN A 22 -0.40 10.96 19.00
CA GLN A 22 -1.58 11.74 19.42
C GLN A 22 -2.46 10.94 20.39
N SER A 23 -2.61 9.61 20.18
CA SER A 23 -3.39 8.78 21.11
C SER A 23 -2.75 8.72 22.50
N ALA A 24 -1.43 8.68 22.59
CA ALA A 24 -0.71 8.73 23.85
C ALA A 24 -0.87 10.10 24.55
N ALA A 25 -0.76 11.20 23.78
CA ALA A 25 -0.96 12.55 24.28
C ALA A 25 -2.40 12.76 24.83
N ALA A 26 -3.40 12.24 24.12
CA ALA A 26 -4.79 12.28 24.56
C ALA A 26 -5.04 11.53 25.88
N LYS A 27 -4.18 10.56 26.22
CA LYS A 27 -4.17 9.84 27.50
C LYS A 27 -3.26 10.50 28.56
N GLY A 28 -2.76 11.71 28.29
CA GLY A 28 -1.94 12.48 29.23
C GLY A 28 -0.44 12.17 29.19
N ALA A 29 0.05 11.41 28.20
CA ALA A 29 1.48 11.19 28.06
C ALA A 29 2.18 12.43 27.49
N GLU A 30 3.37 12.74 28.00
CA GLU A 30 4.28 13.67 27.35
C GLU A 30 4.83 13.02 26.09
N ILE A 31 4.72 13.72 24.93
CA ILE A 31 5.20 13.21 23.64
C ILE A 31 6.35 14.07 23.12
N PRO A 32 7.24 13.50 22.30
CA PRO A 32 8.30 14.25 21.61
C PRO A 32 7.78 15.36 20.69
N GLU A 33 8.66 16.25 20.28
CA GLU A 33 8.39 17.16 19.16
C GLU A 33 8.33 16.37 17.86
N LEU A 34 7.18 16.41 17.20
CA LEU A 34 6.92 15.68 15.94
C LEU A 34 7.00 16.64 14.75
N VAL A 35 7.78 16.30 13.74
CA VAL A 35 7.83 17.00 12.46
C VAL A 35 7.67 15.96 11.35
N CYS A 36 6.58 16.05 10.60
CA CYS A 36 6.32 15.19 9.45
C CYS A 36 6.55 16.00 8.16
N PHE A 37 7.42 15.52 7.29
CA PHE A 37 7.71 16.13 6.00
C PHE A 37 6.95 15.40 4.90
N GLU A 38 6.10 16.12 4.16
CA GLU A 38 5.33 15.59 3.04
C GLU A 38 5.67 16.39 1.77
N LYS A 39 6.07 15.65 0.73
CA LYS A 39 6.43 16.24 -0.57
C LYS A 39 5.23 16.84 -1.29
N GLN A 40 4.06 16.21 -1.16
CA GLN A 40 2.82 16.65 -1.81
C GLN A 40 2.18 17.82 -1.03
N SER A 41 1.22 18.49 -1.68
CA SER A 41 0.43 19.57 -1.09
C SER A 41 -0.67 19.09 -0.13
N ASP A 42 -0.95 17.80 -0.08
CA ASP A 42 -1.91 17.19 0.83
C ASP A 42 -1.46 15.80 1.28
N TRP A 43 -2.07 15.29 2.33
CA TRP A 43 -1.79 13.99 2.93
C TRP A 43 -2.53 12.83 2.23
N GLY A 44 -2.20 11.61 2.61
CA GLY A 44 -2.81 10.39 2.07
C GLY A 44 -1.86 9.55 1.20
N GLY A 45 -0.66 10.06 0.89
CA GLY A 45 0.35 9.35 0.12
C GLY A 45 -0.17 8.94 -1.26
N MET A 46 -0.10 7.65 -1.61
CA MET A 46 -0.59 7.16 -2.90
C MET A 46 -2.12 7.28 -3.06
N TRP A 47 -2.90 7.36 -1.97
CA TRP A 47 -4.36 7.56 -2.02
C TRP A 47 -4.76 8.97 -2.44
N ASN A 48 -3.85 9.93 -2.28
CA ASN A 48 -3.97 11.27 -2.87
C ASN A 48 -3.62 11.18 -4.36
N TYR A 49 -4.63 10.91 -5.19
CA TYR A 49 -4.49 10.65 -6.61
C TYR A 49 -3.99 11.86 -7.38
N THR A 50 -3.07 11.63 -8.32
CA THR A 50 -2.70 12.58 -9.37
C THR A 50 -2.85 11.94 -10.75
N TRP A 51 -3.34 12.70 -11.72
CA TRP A 51 -3.37 12.29 -13.13
C TRP A 51 -1.97 12.33 -13.79
N ARG A 52 -1.02 13.02 -13.17
CA ARG A 52 0.34 13.20 -13.72
C ARG A 52 1.11 11.89 -13.74
N THR A 53 1.94 11.74 -14.76
CA THR A 53 2.97 10.70 -14.89
C THR A 53 4.31 11.34 -15.23
N GLY A 54 5.41 10.61 -15.12
CA GLY A 54 6.74 11.12 -15.39
C GLY A 54 7.20 12.11 -14.30
N LEU A 55 7.15 13.40 -14.59
CA LEU A 55 7.58 14.44 -13.65
C LEU A 55 6.39 15.23 -13.09
N ASP A 56 6.51 15.61 -11.81
CA ASP A 56 5.56 16.49 -11.13
C ASP A 56 5.77 17.97 -11.50
N GLU A 57 5.03 18.88 -10.85
CA GLU A 57 5.12 20.32 -11.06
C GLU A 57 6.46 20.94 -10.64
N HIS A 58 7.27 20.20 -9.88
CA HIS A 58 8.59 20.61 -9.42
C HIS A 58 9.73 19.98 -10.27
N GLY A 59 9.38 19.27 -11.34
CA GLY A 59 10.35 18.60 -12.22
C GLY A 59 10.93 17.31 -11.64
N GLU A 60 10.28 16.71 -10.67
CA GLU A 60 10.73 15.49 -10.01
C GLU A 60 9.85 14.30 -10.37
N PRO A 61 10.37 13.06 -10.26
CA PRO A 61 9.58 11.88 -10.52
C PRO A 61 8.30 11.85 -9.66
N VAL A 62 7.15 11.63 -10.31
CA VAL A 62 5.87 11.42 -9.64
C VAL A 62 5.96 10.20 -8.74
N HIS A 63 5.64 10.37 -7.47
CA HIS A 63 5.73 9.30 -6.47
C HIS A 63 4.53 8.35 -6.52
N GLY A 64 3.33 8.88 -6.76
CA GLY A 64 2.08 8.14 -6.69
C GLY A 64 1.87 7.20 -7.89
N SER A 65 1.49 5.96 -7.61
CA SER A 65 1.12 4.93 -8.59
C SER A 65 -0.38 4.67 -8.67
N MET A 66 -1.21 5.48 -8.01
CA MET A 66 -2.66 5.38 -8.01
C MET A 66 -3.24 5.71 -9.39
N TYR A 67 -4.34 5.08 -9.74
CA TYR A 67 -5.04 5.32 -10.98
C TYR A 67 -6.53 5.60 -10.74
N ARG A 68 -7.13 6.29 -11.68
CA ARG A 68 -8.55 6.55 -11.73
C ARG A 68 -9.31 5.23 -11.87
N TYR A 69 -10.48 5.15 -11.33
CA TYR A 69 -11.35 3.96 -11.35
C TYR A 69 -10.83 2.77 -10.54
N LEU A 70 -9.79 2.94 -9.69
CA LEU A 70 -9.45 1.89 -8.74
C LEU A 70 -10.59 1.74 -7.72
N TRP A 71 -11.09 0.53 -7.62
CA TRP A 71 -11.91 0.05 -6.50
C TRP A 71 -11.07 -0.91 -5.67
N SER A 72 -11.29 -0.94 -4.37
CA SER A 72 -10.54 -1.83 -3.50
C SER A 72 -10.50 -3.25 -4.08
N ASN A 73 -9.33 -3.84 -4.12
CA ASN A 73 -9.12 -5.22 -4.57
C ASN A 73 -9.19 -6.23 -3.43
N GLY A 74 -9.29 -5.75 -2.19
CA GLY A 74 -9.58 -6.52 -1.00
C GLY A 74 -10.76 -5.92 -0.23
N PRO A 75 -11.42 -6.69 0.64
CA PRO A 75 -12.52 -6.20 1.46
C PRO A 75 -12.07 -5.07 2.38
N LYS A 76 -12.84 -3.98 2.45
CA LYS A 76 -12.55 -2.87 3.38
C LYS A 76 -12.51 -3.32 4.84
N GLU A 77 -13.22 -4.36 5.16
CA GLU A 77 -13.26 -4.99 6.48
C GLU A 77 -11.89 -5.49 6.93
N CYS A 78 -11.02 -5.89 5.99
CA CYS A 78 -9.64 -6.25 6.27
C CYS A 78 -8.70 -5.04 6.39
N LEU A 79 -9.15 -3.85 6.00
CA LEU A 79 -8.40 -2.58 6.04
C LEU A 79 -8.85 -1.68 7.19
N GLU A 80 -9.96 -1.98 7.83
CA GLU A 80 -10.61 -1.14 8.82
C GLU A 80 -9.68 -0.84 10.00
N PHE A 81 -9.58 0.44 10.41
CA PHE A 81 -8.85 0.82 11.60
C PHE A 81 -9.59 0.36 12.86
N ALA A 82 -8.88 -0.19 13.83
CA ALA A 82 -9.50 -0.66 15.07
C ALA A 82 -9.98 0.49 15.97
N ASP A 83 -9.47 1.71 15.78
CA ASP A 83 -9.84 2.91 16.52
C ASP A 83 -10.73 3.90 15.74
N TYR A 84 -11.11 3.54 14.50
CA TYR A 84 -11.96 4.37 13.65
C TYR A 84 -12.60 3.52 12.56
N THR A 85 -13.89 3.23 12.68
CA THR A 85 -14.58 2.32 11.77
C THR A 85 -15.15 3.03 10.54
N PHE A 86 -15.42 2.28 9.47
CA PHE A 86 -16.14 2.83 8.31
C PHE A 86 -17.55 3.29 8.68
N ASP A 87 -18.25 2.54 9.55
CA ASP A 87 -19.59 2.92 10.02
C ASP A 87 -19.59 4.23 10.81
N GLU A 88 -18.55 4.45 11.62
CA GLU A 88 -18.37 5.72 12.33
C GLU A 88 -18.12 6.88 11.36
N HIS A 89 -17.29 6.66 10.34
CA HIS A 89 -16.92 7.70 9.39
C HIS A 89 -18.11 8.13 8.51
N PHE A 90 -18.80 7.15 7.92
CA PHE A 90 -19.89 7.42 6.97
C PHE A 90 -21.27 7.52 7.64
N GLY A 91 -21.39 7.25 8.94
CA GLY A 91 -22.65 7.21 9.67
C GLY A 91 -23.58 6.06 9.27
N ARG A 92 -23.08 5.13 8.45
CA ARG A 92 -23.81 3.96 7.92
C ARG A 92 -22.84 2.94 7.33
N PRO A 93 -23.25 1.67 7.17
CA PRO A 93 -22.46 0.70 6.40
C PRO A 93 -22.42 1.07 4.92
N ILE A 94 -21.29 0.75 4.31
CA ILE A 94 -21.04 0.89 2.87
C ILE A 94 -20.59 -0.45 2.30
N GLY A 95 -20.59 -0.61 0.96
CA GLY A 95 -20.15 -1.83 0.29
C GLY A 95 -18.71 -2.21 0.62
N SER A 96 -18.39 -3.50 0.52
CA SER A 96 -17.09 -4.04 0.95
C SER A 96 -15.91 -3.67 0.06
N TYR A 97 -16.16 -3.24 -1.18
CA TYR A 97 -15.11 -2.88 -2.14
C TYR A 97 -15.31 -1.43 -2.63
N PRO A 98 -15.00 -0.43 -1.80
CA PRO A 98 -15.20 0.96 -2.17
C PRO A 98 -14.16 1.45 -3.18
N PRO A 99 -14.49 2.48 -3.99
CA PRO A 99 -13.52 3.16 -4.84
C PRO A 99 -12.49 3.95 -4.03
N ARG A 100 -11.37 4.31 -4.66
CA ARG A 100 -10.24 5.00 -4.04
C ARG A 100 -10.61 6.29 -3.31
N GLU A 101 -11.55 7.06 -3.83
CA GLU A 101 -11.98 8.33 -3.20
C GLU A 101 -12.63 8.09 -1.84
N VAL A 102 -13.39 7.01 -1.70
CA VAL A 102 -14.01 6.61 -0.42
C VAL A 102 -12.94 6.22 0.60
N LEU A 103 -11.93 5.46 0.17
CA LEU A 103 -10.82 5.07 1.04
C LEU A 103 -9.96 6.28 1.43
N TRP A 104 -9.69 7.19 0.50
CA TRP A 104 -8.96 8.42 0.79
C TRP A 104 -9.72 9.32 1.78
N ASP A 105 -11.04 9.48 1.59
CA ASP A 105 -11.90 10.23 2.50
C ASP A 105 -11.91 9.61 3.91
N TYR A 106 -12.00 8.29 4.00
CA TYR A 106 -11.91 7.55 5.26
C TYR A 106 -10.58 7.78 5.99
N ILE A 107 -9.44 7.67 5.28
CA ILE A 107 -8.11 7.93 5.83
C ILE A 107 -8.03 9.37 6.36
N LYS A 108 -8.50 10.34 5.57
CA LYS A 108 -8.49 11.77 5.95
C LYS A 108 -9.37 12.02 7.17
N GLY A 109 -10.59 11.54 7.17
CA GLY A 109 -11.54 11.75 8.27
C GLY A 109 -10.98 11.30 9.61
N ARG A 110 -10.30 10.15 9.66
CA ARG A 110 -9.63 9.67 10.88
C ARG A 110 -8.58 10.65 11.41
N VAL A 111 -7.71 11.14 10.56
CA VAL A 111 -6.57 11.98 10.98
C VAL A 111 -6.96 13.44 11.17
N GLU A 112 -8.00 13.92 10.48
CA GLU A 112 -8.64 15.21 10.75
C GLU A 112 -9.28 15.22 12.14
N LYS A 113 -10.04 14.19 12.48
CA LYS A 113 -10.63 14.00 13.83
C LYS A 113 -9.54 13.97 14.91
N ALA A 114 -8.38 13.37 14.62
CA ALA A 114 -7.25 13.31 15.53
C ALA A 114 -6.46 14.63 15.63
N GLY A 115 -6.69 15.61 14.74
CA GLY A 115 -6.02 16.91 14.75
C GLY A 115 -4.52 16.88 14.49
N VAL A 116 -4.03 15.90 13.70
CA VAL A 116 -2.59 15.69 13.49
C VAL A 116 -1.98 16.55 12.37
N ARG A 117 -2.81 17.26 11.60
CA ARG A 117 -2.34 18.11 10.47
C ARG A 117 -1.27 19.12 10.89
N LYS A 118 -1.35 19.64 12.11
CA LYS A 118 -0.39 20.61 12.69
C LYS A 118 1.07 20.14 12.74
N TYR A 119 1.31 18.83 12.67
CA TYR A 119 2.66 18.25 12.69
C TYR A 119 3.26 18.11 11.28
N ILE A 120 2.48 18.38 10.21
CA ILE A 120 2.88 18.10 8.83
C ILE A 120 3.31 19.38 8.13
N GLN A 121 4.49 19.35 7.56
CA GLN A 121 5.01 20.36 6.64
C GLN A 121 4.82 19.83 5.21
N PHE A 122 3.78 20.33 4.55
CA PHE A 122 3.50 20.00 3.16
C PHE A 122 4.46 20.71 2.20
N ASN A 123 4.46 20.33 0.94
CA ASN A 123 5.33 20.88 -0.11
C ASN A 123 6.80 20.90 0.33
N THR A 124 7.21 19.87 1.11
CA THR A 124 8.54 19.80 1.71
C THR A 124 9.15 18.43 1.46
N ALA A 125 10.11 18.37 0.55
CA ALA A 125 10.81 17.15 0.18
C ALA A 125 12.05 16.92 1.04
N VAL A 126 12.22 15.71 1.57
CA VAL A 126 13.46 15.27 2.22
C VAL A 126 14.49 14.95 1.14
N ARG A 127 15.65 15.63 1.20
CA ARG A 127 16.76 15.51 0.24
C ARG A 127 17.91 14.67 0.76
N GLY A 128 18.11 14.65 2.06
CA GLY A 128 19.22 13.93 2.67
C GLY A 128 18.92 13.55 4.11
N VAL A 129 19.34 12.35 4.50
CA VAL A 129 19.37 11.91 5.90
C VAL A 129 20.70 11.24 6.16
N THR A 130 21.44 11.72 7.12
CA THR A 130 22.68 11.13 7.61
C THR A 130 22.61 10.96 9.11
N PHE A 131 23.44 10.09 9.67
CA PHE A 131 23.56 9.91 11.12
C PHE A 131 24.92 10.39 11.58
N ASP A 132 24.94 11.36 12.51
CA ASP A 132 26.13 11.83 13.16
C ASP A 132 26.37 11.02 14.45
N ALA A 133 27.35 10.11 14.40
CA ALA A 133 27.68 9.27 15.54
C ALA A 133 28.24 10.05 16.75
N ALA A 134 28.80 11.24 16.54
CA ALA A 134 29.36 12.07 17.62
C ALA A 134 28.27 12.69 18.48
N SER A 135 27.20 13.19 17.86
CA SER A 135 26.04 13.72 18.57
C SER A 135 24.97 12.67 18.87
N GLY A 136 25.00 11.54 18.19
CA GLY A 136 23.97 10.50 18.26
C GLY A 136 22.63 10.90 17.66
N GLN A 137 22.63 11.88 16.72
CA GLN A 137 21.45 12.43 16.07
C GLN A 137 21.51 12.27 14.56
N PHE A 138 20.34 12.33 13.92
CA PHE A 138 20.21 12.43 12.47
C PHE A 138 20.22 13.89 12.02
N GLU A 139 20.90 14.14 10.91
CA GLU A 139 20.79 15.39 10.15
C GLU A 139 19.86 15.13 8.96
N VAL A 140 18.74 15.84 8.95
CA VAL A 140 17.71 15.75 7.90
C VAL A 140 17.71 17.04 7.10
N THR A 141 18.08 16.93 5.82
CA THR A 141 18.06 18.04 4.87
C THR A 141 16.75 18.00 4.10
N VAL A 142 16.02 19.11 4.14
CA VAL A 142 14.73 19.28 3.48
C VAL A 142 14.74 20.47 2.53
N HIS A 143 13.92 20.39 1.48
CA HIS A 143 13.67 21.49 0.56
C HIS A 143 12.18 21.83 0.56
N SER A 144 11.86 23.06 0.92
CA SER A 144 10.49 23.60 0.86
C SER A 144 10.25 24.20 -0.52
N TYR A 145 9.25 23.69 -1.24
CA TYR A 145 8.88 24.23 -2.55
C TYR A 145 8.18 25.59 -2.45
N ASP A 146 7.41 25.82 -1.38
CA ASP A 146 6.70 27.09 -1.17
C ASP A 146 7.64 28.28 -0.99
N HIS A 147 8.83 28.03 -0.45
CA HIS A 147 9.80 29.08 -0.10
C HIS A 147 11.10 28.99 -0.91
N ASP A 148 11.25 27.96 -1.76
CA ASP A 148 12.50 27.63 -2.47
C ASP A 148 13.72 27.64 -1.51
N LEU A 149 13.55 26.99 -0.36
CA LEU A 149 14.52 27.01 0.73
C LEU A 149 14.95 25.61 1.12
N THR A 150 16.27 25.38 1.09
CA THR A 150 16.88 24.17 1.63
C THR A 150 17.44 24.46 3.02
N ARG A 151 17.13 23.57 3.98
CA ARG A 151 17.66 23.63 5.34
C ARG A 151 17.95 22.25 5.89
N THR A 152 18.84 22.18 6.88
CA THR A 152 19.15 20.95 7.62
C THR A 152 18.74 21.11 9.07
N GLU A 153 18.05 20.12 9.61
CA GLU A 153 17.60 20.06 11.01
C GLU A 153 18.08 18.76 11.66
N ARG A 154 18.22 18.77 12.99
CA ARG A 154 18.66 17.63 13.79
C ARG A 154 17.48 16.98 14.50
N PHE A 155 17.48 15.64 14.49
CA PHE A 155 16.45 14.79 15.10
C PHE A 155 17.09 13.61 15.84
N ASP A 156 16.43 13.20 16.92
CA ASP A 156 16.87 12.04 17.71
C ASP A 156 16.43 10.73 17.08
N TYR A 157 15.28 10.76 16.37
CA TYR A 157 14.72 9.63 15.64
C TYR A 157 14.28 10.04 14.25
N VAL A 158 14.36 9.10 13.32
CA VAL A 158 13.80 9.23 11.96
C VAL A 158 12.87 8.05 11.67
N VAL A 159 11.65 8.37 11.22
CA VAL A 159 10.66 7.39 10.79
C VAL A 159 10.48 7.49 9.28
N VAL A 160 10.91 6.45 8.56
CA VAL A 160 10.76 6.33 7.11
C VAL A 160 9.36 5.75 6.82
N ALA A 161 8.47 6.59 6.33
CA ALA A 161 7.07 6.28 6.02
C ALA A 161 6.72 6.63 4.56
N SER A 162 7.73 6.65 3.68
CA SER A 162 7.61 7.09 2.29
C SER A 162 6.99 6.04 1.35
N GLY A 163 6.66 4.84 1.85
CA GLY A 163 6.16 3.72 1.04
C GLY A 163 7.23 3.11 0.13
N HIS A 164 6.86 2.06 -0.58
CA HIS A 164 7.77 1.34 -1.50
C HIS A 164 7.14 1.01 -2.86
N PHE A 165 5.97 1.57 -3.19
CA PHE A 165 5.31 1.39 -4.50
C PHE A 165 5.47 2.62 -5.42
N SER A 166 6.64 3.26 -5.38
CA SER A 166 6.94 4.47 -6.17
C SER A 166 8.02 4.25 -7.24
N THR A 167 8.98 3.36 -7.01
CA THR A 167 10.06 3.11 -7.98
C THR A 167 9.76 1.85 -8.77
N PRO A 168 9.40 1.94 -10.06
CA PRO A 168 9.01 0.80 -10.87
C PRO A 168 10.18 -0.15 -11.12
N ASN A 169 9.91 -1.46 -11.14
CA ASN A 169 10.83 -2.46 -11.65
C ASN A 169 10.54 -2.69 -13.12
N VAL A 170 11.31 -2.03 -13.99
CA VAL A 170 11.12 -2.08 -15.45
C VAL A 170 12.09 -3.07 -16.07
N PRO A 171 11.65 -4.28 -16.47
CA PRO A 171 12.46 -5.19 -17.27
C PRO A 171 12.55 -4.67 -18.71
N CYS A 172 13.64 -5.04 -19.38
CA CYS A 172 13.81 -4.79 -20.80
C CYS A 172 13.55 -6.10 -21.56
N PHE A 173 12.72 -6.03 -22.60
CA PHE A 173 12.50 -7.11 -23.54
C PHE A 173 12.98 -6.68 -24.93
N GLU A 174 13.57 -7.60 -25.68
CA GLU A 174 14.01 -7.36 -27.06
C GLU A 174 12.83 -6.91 -27.92
N GLY A 175 13.03 -5.84 -28.69
CA GLY A 175 12.06 -5.28 -29.63
C GLY A 175 11.16 -4.18 -29.04
N PHE A 176 11.26 -3.85 -27.77
CA PHE A 176 10.48 -2.74 -27.20
C PHE A 176 10.79 -1.39 -27.88
N GLU A 177 12.03 -1.18 -28.30
CA GLU A 177 12.48 0.02 -29.00
C GLU A 177 11.83 0.19 -30.39
N SER A 178 11.31 -0.88 -30.99
CA SER A 178 10.65 -0.90 -32.29
C SER A 178 9.13 -1.12 -32.20
N PHE A 179 8.59 -1.29 -31.01
CA PHE A 179 7.16 -1.49 -30.80
C PHE A 179 6.38 -0.21 -31.13
N ALA A 180 5.46 -0.32 -32.08
CA ALA A 180 4.69 0.86 -32.54
C ALA A 180 3.60 1.31 -31.55
N GLY A 181 3.22 0.44 -30.61
CA GLY A 181 2.19 0.71 -29.59
C GLY A 181 2.77 1.39 -28.35
N ARG A 182 1.93 1.54 -27.33
CA ARG A 182 2.33 2.10 -26.04
C ARG A 182 2.89 1.03 -25.12
N VAL A 183 4.10 1.27 -24.56
CA VAL A 183 4.64 0.50 -23.44
C VAL A 183 4.66 1.40 -22.21
N LEU A 184 4.08 0.94 -21.09
CA LEU A 184 4.13 1.65 -19.82
C LEU A 184 4.24 0.66 -18.66
N HIS A 185 4.77 1.14 -17.52
CA HIS A 185 4.69 0.40 -16.27
C HIS A 185 3.36 0.70 -15.55
N ALA A 186 2.88 -0.22 -14.73
CA ALA A 186 1.69 -0.04 -13.89
C ALA A 186 1.74 1.25 -13.03
N HIS A 187 2.94 1.70 -12.67
CA HIS A 187 3.17 2.98 -12.00
C HIS A 187 2.58 4.17 -12.78
N ASP A 188 2.67 4.17 -14.09
CA ASP A 188 2.20 5.25 -14.96
C ASP A 188 0.83 4.97 -15.59
N PHE A 189 0.20 3.87 -15.24
CA PHE A 189 -1.20 3.62 -15.59
C PHE A 189 -2.08 4.61 -14.80
N ARG A 190 -2.92 5.37 -15.50
CA ARG A 190 -3.81 6.36 -14.89
C ARG A 190 -5.28 6.16 -15.22
N ASP A 191 -5.57 5.61 -16.40
CA ASP A 191 -6.94 5.49 -16.89
C ASP A 191 -7.07 4.31 -17.84
N ALA A 192 -8.07 3.46 -17.64
CA ALA A 192 -8.37 2.32 -18.51
C ALA A 192 -9.01 2.71 -19.84
N LEU A 193 -9.59 3.92 -19.94
CA LEU A 193 -10.28 4.37 -21.15
C LEU A 193 -9.34 4.48 -22.37
N GLU A 194 -8.05 4.73 -22.15
CA GLU A 194 -7.05 4.78 -23.24
C GLU A 194 -6.88 3.44 -23.97
N PHE A 195 -7.28 2.33 -23.32
CA PHE A 195 -7.17 0.97 -23.87
C PHE A 195 -8.45 0.46 -24.52
N LYS A 196 -9.51 1.27 -24.61
CA LYS A 196 -10.75 0.90 -25.26
C LYS A 196 -10.51 0.46 -26.71
N GLY A 197 -11.03 -0.71 -27.09
CA GLY A 197 -10.89 -1.30 -28.43
C GLY A 197 -9.50 -1.82 -28.77
N LYS A 198 -8.56 -1.85 -27.82
CA LYS A 198 -7.17 -2.33 -28.02
C LYS A 198 -6.98 -3.76 -27.55
N ASP A 199 -6.01 -4.45 -28.15
CA ASP A 199 -5.45 -5.70 -27.66
C ASP A 199 -4.32 -5.38 -26.68
N VAL A 200 -4.54 -5.67 -25.39
CA VAL A 200 -3.65 -5.26 -24.31
C VAL A 200 -2.86 -6.47 -23.79
N LEU A 201 -1.52 -6.37 -23.83
CA LEU A 201 -0.63 -7.32 -23.16
C LEU A 201 -0.28 -6.79 -21.76
N ILE A 202 -0.49 -7.62 -20.74
CA ILE A 202 -0.08 -7.35 -19.36
C ILE A 202 1.07 -8.28 -19.00
N VAL A 203 2.21 -7.71 -18.66
CA VAL A 203 3.40 -8.47 -18.24
C VAL A 203 3.42 -8.55 -16.73
N GLY A 204 3.02 -9.69 -16.17
CA GLY A 204 2.87 -9.96 -14.75
C GLY A 204 1.62 -10.78 -14.43
N ALA A 205 1.60 -11.39 -13.27
CA ALA A 205 0.53 -12.28 -12.80
C ALA A 205 0.29 -12.10 -11.28
N SER A 206 0.16 -10.86 -10.83
CA SER A 206 -0.15 -10.52 -9.44
C SER A 206 -1.21 -9.41 -9.40
N TYR A 207 -1.48 -8.82 -8.24
CA TYR A 207 -2.59 -7.87 -8.01
C TYR A 207 -2.68 -6.74 -9.02
N SER A 208 -1.55 -6.12 -9.41
CA SER A 208 -1.58 -5.06 -10.43
C SER A 208 -2.02 -5.59 -11.79
N ALA A 209 -1.57 -6.79 -12.17
CA ALA A 209 -1.95 -7.40 -13.45
C ALA A 209 -3.44 -7.75 -13.48
N GLU A 210 -3.92 -8.35 -12.40
CA GLU A 210 -5.32 -8.69 -12.21
C GLU A 210 -6.22 -7.45 -12.26
N ASP A 211 -5.90 -6.43 -11.46
CA ASP A 211 -6.76 -5.26 -11.32
C ASP A 211 -6.75 -4.36 -12.56
N ILE A 212 -5.56 -4.04 -13.10
CA ILE A 212 -5.43 -3.22 -14.30
C ILE A 212 -6.06 -3.93 -15.50
N GLY A 213 -5.84 -5.24 -15.64
CA GLY A 213 -6.47 -6.04 -16.70
C GLY A 213 -7.98 -6.04 -16.59
N SER A 214 -8.52 -6.25 -15.38
CA SER A 214 -9.96 -6.23 -15.13
C SER A 214 -10.57 -4.87 -15.44
N GLN A 215 -9.86 -3.77 -15.17
CA GLN A 215 -10.32 -2.44 -15.53
C GLN A 215 -10.25 -2.20 -17.04
N CYS A 216 -9.19 -2.62 -17.71
CA CYS A 216 -9.12 -2.54 -19.18
C CYS A 216 -10.27 -3.32 -19.82
N TYR A 217 -10.62 -4.50 -19.30
CA TYR A 217 -11.78 -5.27 -19.73
C TYR A 217 -13.08 -4.48 -19.52
N LYS A 218 -13.31 -4.00 -18.28
CA LYS A 218 -14.50 -3.25 -17.90
C LYS A 218 -14.73 -2.04 -18.81
N TYR A 219 -13.68 -1.33 -19.20
CA TYR A 219 -13.74 -0.15 -20.04
C TYR A 219 -13.61 -0.43 -21.54
N GLY A 220 -13.72 -1.71 -21.95
CA GLY A 220 -13.91 -2.12 -23.33
C GLY A 220 -12.64 -2.35 -24.13
N ALA A 221 -11.56 -2.82 -23.53
CA ALA A 221 -10.46 -3.42 -24.28
C ALA A 221 -10.98 -4.59 -25.14
N ARG A 222 -10.45 -4.73 -26.36
CA ARG A 222 -10.87 -5.78 -27.30
C ARG A 222 -10.46 -7.16 -26.80
N SER A 223 -9.24 -7.29 -26.32
CA SER A 223 -8.74 -8.50 -25.65
C SER A 223 -7.68 -8.16 -24.61
N ILE A 224 -7.54 -9.05 -23.64
CA ILE A 224 -6.49 -9.01 -22.63
C ILE A 224 -5.63 -10.28 -22.77
N THR A 225 -4.33 -10.12 -22.78
CA THR A 225 -3.37 -11.22 -22.62
C THR A 225 -2.50 -10.90 -21.42
N SER A 226 -2.55 -11.72 -20.37
CA SER A 226 -1.61 -11.61 -19.26
C SER A 226 -0.53 -12.66 -19.37
N CYS A 227 0.73 -12.32 -19.04
CA CYS A 227 1.80 -13.30 -19.10
C CYS A 227 2.51 -13.46 -17.75
N TYR A 228 2.78 -14.70 -17.38
CA TYR A 228 3.33 -15.09 -16.09
C TYR A 228 4.75 -15.66 -16.22
N ARG A 229 5.55 -15.44 -15.18
CA ARG A 229 6.91 -15.99 -15.08
C ARG A 229 6.93 -17.40 -14.51
N SER A 230 6.15 -17.66 -13.46
CA SER A 230 6.19 -18.93 -12.72
C SER A 230 4.92 -19.74 -12.90
N ALA A 231 3.75 -19.15 -12.72
CA ALA A 231 2.45 -19.79 -12.82
C ALA A 231 1.38 -18.77 -13.25
N PRO A 232 0.33 -19.22 -13.96
CA PRO A 232 -0.83 -18.38 -14.26
C PRO A 232 -1.56 -17.98 -12.96
N MET A 233 -2.36 -16.91 -13.03
CA MET A 233 -3.27 -16.53 -11.94
C MET A 233 -4.38 -17.57 -11.75
N GLY A 234 -4.81 -18.20 -12.84
CA GLY A 234 -5.69 -19.37 -12.82
C GLY A 234 -7.15 -19.05 -12.48
N TYR A 235 -7.57 -17.81 -12.70
CA TYR A 235 -8.97 -17.41 -12.52
C TYR A 235 -9.85 -17.79 -13.72
N LYS A 236 -11.16 -17.78 -13.53
CA LYS A 236 -12.16 -17.96 -14.59
C LYS A 236 -12.32 -16.66 -15.37
N TRP A 237 -11.34 -16.36 -16.22
CA TRP A 237 -11.34 -15.16 -17.03
C TRP A 237 -12.45 -15.12 -18.08
N PRO A 238 -12.92 -13.94 -18.53
CA PRO A 238 -13.80 -13.81 -19.68
C PRO A 238 -13.18 -14.39 -20.96
N GLU A 239 -14.02 -14.72 -21.96
CA GLU A 239 -13.60 -15.35 -23.21
C GLU A 239 -12.50 -14.60 -23.98
N ASN A 240 -12.48 -13.25 -23.87
CA ASN A 240 -11.47 -12.40 -24.51
C ASN A 240 -10.25 -12.12 -23.62
N TRP A 241 -10.03 -12.90 -22.56
CA TRP A 241 -8.83 -12.85 -21.72
C TRP A 241 -8.14 -14.22 -21.68
N GLU A 242 -6.86 -14.23 -22.02
CA GLU A 242 -6.02 -15.42 -21.93
C GLU A 242 -4.75 -15.20 -21.11
N GLU A 243 -4.21 -16.27 -20.56
CA GLU A 243 -2.93 -16.29 -19.84
C GLU A 243 -1.89 -17.01 -20.68
N LYS A 244 -0.68 -16.44 -20.80
CA LYS A 244 0.46 -16.97 -21.54
C LYS A 244 1.69 -17.06 -20.64
N PRO A 245 2.64 -17.97 -20.97
CA PRO A 245 3.97 -17.89 -20.36
C PRO A 245 4.65 -16.55 -20.65
N LEU A 246 5.76 -16.30 -19.97
CA LEU A 246 6.47 -15.02 -20.03
C LEU A 246 6.71 -14.55 -21.47
N LEU A 247 6.54 -13.24 -21.68
CA LEU A 247 6.96 -12.55 -22.89
C LEU A 247 8.45 -12.83 -23.16
N SER A 248 8.79 -13.24 -24.38
CA SER A 248 10.15 -13.45 -24.84
C SER A 248 10.70 -12.18 -25.51
N HIS A 249 10.03 -11.73 -26.56
CA HIS A 249 10.41 -10.54 -27.33
C HIS A 249 9.19 -9.97 -28.07
N VAL A 250 9.38 -8.81 -28.69
CA VAL A 250 8.37 -8.16 -29.54
C VAL A 250 8.97 -7.89 -30.91
N LYS A 251 8.18 -8.07 -31.96
CA LYS A 251 8.57 -7.68 -33.33
C LYS A 251 7.42 -6.92 -33.99
N GLY A 252 7.62 -5.65 -34.26
CA GLY A 252 6.53 -4.76 -34.66
C GLY A 252 5.41 -4.75 -33.62
N SER A 253 4.18 -5.09 -34.00
CA SER A 253 3.04 -5.21 -33.08
C SER A 253 2.78 -6.66 -32.64
N THR A 254 3.74 -7.57 -32.78
CA THR A 254 3.56 -8.98 -32.40
C THR A 254 4.43 -9.31 -31.18
N ALA A 255 3.78 -9.75 -30.11
CA ALA A 255 4.41 -10.31 -28.91
C ALA A 255 4.63 -11.81 -29.09
N PHE A 256 5.80 -12.29 -28.72
CA PHE A 256 6.19 -13.71 -28.74
C PHE A 256 6.40 -14.21 -27.31
N PHE A 257 5.89 -15.39 -27.00
CA PHE A 257 5.93 -15.94 -25.66
C PHE A 257 6.88 -17.13 -25.53
N ALA A 258 7.25 -17.49 -24.31
CA ALA A 258 8.22 -18.54 -24.03
C ALA A 258 7.76 -19.95 -24.48
N ASP A 259 6.47 -20.14 -24.75
CA ASP A 259 5.91 -21.38 -25.32
C ASP A 259 6.00 -21.43 -26.88
N GLY A 260 6.59 -20.41 -27.49
CA GLY A 260 6.70 -20.29 -28.95
C GLY A 260 5.44 -19.75 -29.63
N THR A 261 4.38 -19.44 -28.89
CA THR A 261 3.18 -18.78 -29.44
C THR A 261 3.40 -17.30 -29.63
N SER A 262 2.56 -16.67 -30.44
CA SER A 262 2.61 -15.21 -30.65
C SER A 262 1.22 -14.60 -30.75
N LYS A 263 1.11 -13.30 -30.49
CA LYS A 263 -0.13 -12.55 -30.55
C LYS A 263 0.10 -11.10 -30.99
N HIS A 264 -0.82 -10.57 -31.74
CA HIS A 264 -0.88 -9.13 -32.01
C HIS A 264 -1.27 -8.38 -30.73
N VAL A 265 -0.61 -7.25 -30.47
CA VAL A 265 -0.88 -6.38 -29.33
C VAL A 265 -0.78 -4.91 -29.73
N ASP A 266 -1.67 -4.07 -29.19
CA ASP A 266 -1.71 -2.62 -29.42
C ASP A 266 -1.03 -1.85 -28.28
N ALA A 267 -0.96 -2.44 -27.07
CA ALA A 267 -0.36 -1.84 -25.90
C ALA A 267 0.22 -2.90 -24.95
N ILE A 268 1.26 -2.52 -24.21
CA ILE A 268 1.92 -3.37 -23.22
C ILE A 268 1.96 -2.62 -21.88
N VAL A 269 1.42 -3.25 -20.84
CA VAL A 269 1.46 -2.75 -19.46
C VAL A 269 2.33 -3.66 -18.61
N LEU A 270 3.42 -3.11 -18.07
CA LEU A 270 4.36 -3.83 -17.23
C LEU A 270 3.87 -3.82 -15.77
N CYS A 271 3.24 -4.89 -15.35
CA CYS A 271 2.83 -5.14 -13.96
C CYS A 271 3.91 -5.95 -13.22
N THR A 272 5.14 -5.45 -13.27
CA THR A 272 6.37 -6.17 -12.89
C THR A 272 6.89 -5.79 -11.51
N GLY A 273 6.07 -5.07 -10.74
CA GLY A 273 6.34 -4.72 -9.35
C GLY A 273 7.25 -3.51 -9.17
N TYR A 274 7.69 -3.31 -7.94
CA TYR A 274 8.40 -2.11 -7.50
C TYR A 274 9.68 -2.48 -6.75
N LYS A 275 10.59 -1.51 -6.65
CA LYS A 275 11.83 -1.61 -5.88
C LYS A 275 11.73 -0.78 -4.61
N HIS A 276 12.18 -1.33 -3.49
CA HIS A 276 12.44 -0.54 -2.30
C HIS A 276 13.60 0.42 -2.61
N HIS A 277 13.31 1.71 -2.59
CA HIS A 277 14.28 2.74 -3.01
C HIS A 277 14.14 4.01 -2.16
N PHE A 278 15.19 4.33 -1.44
CA PHE A 278 15.23 5.45 -0.49
C PHE A 278 16.44 6.34 -0.79
N PRO A 279 16.42 7.09 -1.91
CA PRO A 279 17.59 7.83 -2.38
C PRO A 279 18.03 8.96 -1.43
N PHE A 280 17.10 9.44 -0.61
CA PHE A 280 17.35 10.48 0.40
C PHE A 280 18.13 9.98 1.63
N LEU A 281 18.22 8.68 1.86
CA LEU A 281 19.01 8.13 2.95
C LEU A 281 20.48 7.93 2.54
N ALA A 282 21.41 8.16 3.46
CA ALA A 282 22.79 7.73 3.30
C ALA A 282 22.85 6.19 3.08
N GLU A 283 23.85 5.71 2.35
CA GLU A 283 23.88 4.32 1.88
C GLU A 283 23.82 3.29 3.02
N ASN A 284 24.48 3.56 4.13
CA ASN A 284 24.49 2.73 5.33
C ASN A 284 23.16 2.73 6.11
N LEU A 285 22.23 3.59 5.76
CA LEU A 285 20.89 3.67 6.37
C LEU A 285 19.81 3.06 5.45
N ARG A 286 20.14 2.67 4.23
CA ARG A 286 19.16 2.21 3.23
C ARG A 286 18.79 0.76 3.44
N LEU A 287 17.51 0.51 3.64
CA LEU A 287 16.95 -0.84 3.60
C LEU A 287 17.11 -1.41 2.17
N LYS A 288 17.75 -2.57 2.08
CA LYS A 288 17.92 -3.33 0.85
C LYS A 288 17.10 -4.61 0.96
N THR A 289 15.90 -4.60 0.42
CA THR A 289 14.98 -5.76 0.43
C THR A 289 14.16 -5.83 -0.85
N GLY A 290 13.55 -6.98 -1.10
CA GLY A 290 12.47 -7.12 -2.08
C GLY A 290 11.11 -7.05 -1.42
N ASN A 291 10.04 -7.21 -2.20
CA ASN A 291 8.68 -7.32 -1.68
C ASN A 291 8.50 -8.70 -1.02
N ARG A 292 8.53 -8.75 0.31
CA ARG A 292 8.51 -9.97 1.13
C ARG A 292 7.70 -9.73 2.40
N LEU A 293 7.15 -10.81 2.96
CA LEU A 293 6.43 -10.74 4.24
C LEU A 293 7.35 -10.39 5.40
N TRP A 294 8.63 -10.79 5.32
CA TRP A 294 9.62 -10.46 6.35
C TRP A 294 10.89 -9.84 5.76
N PRO A 295 11.07 -8.53 5.83
CA PRO A 295 12.32 -7.86 5.46
C PRO A 295 13.39 -8.09 6.53
N LEU A 296 14.58 -8.55 6.12
CA LEU A 296 15.74 -8.62 7.02
C LEU A 296 16.23 -7.22 7.42
N ASN A 297 17.01 -7.15 8.50
CA ASN A 297 17.61 -5.96 9.10
C ASN A 297 16.61 -5.00 9.75
N LEU A 298 15.34 -5.39 9.85
CA LEU A 298 14.31 -4.64 10.59
C LEU A 298 13.77 -5.48 11.73
N TYR A 299 14.25 -5.24 12.95
CA TYR A 299 13.69 -5.89 14.13
C TYR A 299 12.21 -5.58 14.28
N LYS A 300 11.41 -6.62 14.49
CA LYS A 300 9.92 -6.55 14.45
C LYS A 300 9.39 -5.93 13.15
N GLY A 301 10.15 -6.04 12.04
CA GLY A 301 9.78 -5.44 10.76
C GLY A 301 9.74 -3.91 10.76
N VAL A 302 10.32 -3.27 11.77
CA VAL A 302 10.18 -1.83 12.08
C VAL A 302 11.52 -1.15 12.35
N PHE A 303 12.34 -1.68 13.26
CA PHE A 303 13.55 -1.00 13.75
C PHE A 303 14.78 -1.45 12.98
N TRP A 304 15.55 -0.48 12.45
CA TRP A 304 16.86 -0.77 11.86
C TRP A 304 17.80 -1.35 12.92
N GLU A 305 18.28 -2.57 12.71
CA GLU A 305 19.03 -3.32 13.74
C GLU A 305 20.30 -2.62 14.17
N ASP A 306 21.05 -2.02 13.22
CA ASP A 306 22.32 -1.33 13.52
C ASP A 306 22.12 0.02 14.22
N ASN A 307 20.94 0.62 14.11
CA ASN A 307 20.56 1.85 14.79
C ASN A 307 19.04 1.96 14.96
N PRO A 308 18.50 1.46 16.09
CA PRO A 308 17.04 1.46 16.34
C PRO A 308 16.38 2.84 16.46
N LYS A 309 17.16 3.92 16.41
CA LYS A 309 16.60 5.28 16.25
C LYS A 309 16.10 5.56 14.81
N LEU A 310 16.46 4.69 13.85
CA LEU A 310 15.90 4.67 12.51
C LEU A 310 14.79 3.63 12.42
N VAL A 311 13.61 4.10 12.08
CA VAL A 311 12.37 3.31 12.02
C VAL A 311 11.87 3.28 10.58
N TYR A 312 11.42 2.11 10.12
CA TYR A 312 10.76 1.95 8.84
C TYR A 312 9.34 1.40 9.06
N LEU A 313 8.35 1.96 8.41
CA LEU A 313 6.95 1.50 8.52
C LEU A 313 6.42 1.03 7.18
N GLY A 314 5.71 -0.10 7.18
CA GLY A 314 5.01 -0.62 6.00
C GLY A 314 5.93 -1.18 4.91
N MET A 315 7.08 -1.77 5.28
CA MET A 315 8.07 -2.28 4.31
C MET A 315 7.82 -3.72 3.87
N GLN A 316 6.89 -4.42 4.47
CA GLN A 316 6.50 -5.79 4.14
C GLN A 316 5.66 -5.86 2.87
N ASP A 317 5.61 -7.03 2.23
CA ASP A 317 4.51 -7.41 1.36
C ASP A 317 3.22 -7.46 2.18
N GLN A 318 2.12 -6.89 1.65
CA GLN A 318 0.99 -6.49 2.46
C GLN A 318 -0.29 -7.24 2.09
N TRP A 319 -0.69 -8.18 2.94
CA TRP A 319 -2.07 -8.64 3.04
C TRP A 319 -2.87 -7.69 3.92
N TYR A 320 -2.49 -7.60 5.17
CA TYR A 320 -2.90 -6.50 6.05
C TYR A 320 -2.23 -5.20 5.59
N SER A 321 -2.92 -4.08 5.76
CA SER A 321 -2.36 -2.76 5.41
C SER A 321 -2.55 -1.75 6.54
N PHE A 322 -3.65 -1.02 6.60
CA PHE A 322 -3.81 0.09 7.56
C PHE A 322 -3.69 -0.35 9.02
N ASN A 323 -4.29 -1.47 9.39
CA ASN A 323 -4.19 -2.05 10.72
C ASN A 323 -2.77 -2.55 11.05
N MET A 324 -2.03 -3.07 10.08
CA MET A 324 -0.61 -3.40 10.26
C MET A 324 0.23 -2.14 10.47
N PHE A 325 0.01 -1.09 9.68
CA PHE A 325 0.74 0.18 9.83
C PHE A 325 0.50 0.80 11.20
N ASP A 326 -0.73 0.72 11.70
CA ASP A 326 -1.08 1.16 13.05
C ASP A 326 -0.35 0.33 14.12
N ALA A 327 -0.42 -1.00 14.05
CA ALA A 327 0.26 -1.86 15.01
C ALA A 327 1.77 -1.57 15.05
N GLN A 328 2.41 -1.38 13.90
CA GLN A 328 3.81 -0.96 13.79
C GLN A 328 4.06 0.41 14.43
N ALA A 329 3.20 1.37 14.13
CA ALA A 329 3.33 2.75 14.61
C ALA A 329 3.14 2.85 16.14
N TRP A 330 2.19 2.10 16.71
CA TRP A 330 1.99 2.01 18.17
C TRP A 330 3.19 1.36 18.85
N TYR A 331 3.72 0.29 18.27
CA TYR A 331 4.91 -0.37 18.79
C TYR A 331 6.13 0.57 18.74
N ALA A 332 6.34 1.25 17.62
CA ALA A 332 7.42 2.24 17.47
C ALA A 332 7.27 3.39 18.48
N ARG A 333 6.05 3.92 18.66
CA ARG A 333 5.74 4.94 19.68
C ARG A 333 6.15 4.46 21.08
N ASP A 334 5.78 3.27 21.48
CA ASP A 334 6.01 2.79 22.84
C ASP A 334 7.48 2.48 23.11
N VAL A 335 8.24 2.06 22.10
CA VAL A 335 9.72 1.99 22.18
C VAL A 335 10.32 3.38 22.34
N ILE A 336 9.92 4.35 21.53
CA ILE A 336 10.44 5.72 21.56
C ILE A 336 10.10 6.41 22.90
N LEU A 337 8.93 6.13 23.47
CA LEU A 337 8.51 6.62 24.78
C LEU A 337 9.15 5.86 25.95
N GLY A 338 9.99 4.86 25.69
CA GLY A 338 10.65 4.05 26.72
C GLY A 338 9.72 3.09 27.49
N ARG A 339 8.53 2.82 26.95
CA ARG A 339 7.56 1.86 27.53
C ARG A 339 7.91 0.41 27.20
N ILE A 340 8.54 0.20 26.05
CA ILE A 340 9.07 -1.08 25.58
C ILE A 340 10.56 -0.96 25.42
N ALA A 341 11.32 -1.84 26.08
CA ALA A 341 12.76 -1.96 25.89
C ALA A 341 13.06 -2.89 24.72
N LEU A 342 13.92 -2.45 23.79
CA LEU A 342 14.45 -3.33 22.76
C LEU A 342 15.51 -4.26 23.34
N PRO A 343 15.62 -5.52 22.88
CA PRO A 343 16.69 -6.41 23.26
C PRO A 343 18.04 -5.94 22.65
N ASP A 344 19.10 -6.62 23.00
CA ASP A 344 20.40 -6.36 22.40
C ASP A 344 20.44 -6.75 20.90
N HIS A 345 21.44 -6.24 20.19
CA HIS A 345 21.58 -6.44 18.75
C HIS A 345 21.63 -7.93 18.34
N ALA A 346 22.32 -8.77 19.11
CA ALA A 346 22.43 -10.20 18.79
C ALA A 346 21.07 -10.91 18.92
N THR A 347 20.30 -10.56 19.93
CA THR A 347 18.92 -11.06 20.13
C THR A 347 18.00 -10.58 19.01
N MET A 348 18.07 -9.29 18.61
CA MET A 348 17.29 -8.77 17.50
C MET A 348 17.56 -9.53 16.21
N GLN A 349 18.83 -9.79 15.90
CA GLN A 349 19.23 -10.55 14.71
C GLN A 349 18.72 -12.00 14.77
N ALA A 350 18.84 -12.66 15.91
CA ALA A 350 18.39 -14.05 16.05
C ALA A 350 16.88 -14.17 15.86
N GLU A 351 16.07 -13.27 16.44
CA GLU A 351 14.63 -13.25 16.26
C GLU A 351 14.26 -12.95 14.79
N ASN A 352 14.96 -12.02 14.13
CA ASN A 352 14.73 -11.69 12.73
C ASN A 352 15.00 -12.87 11.80
N LEU A 353 16.08 -13.62 12.05
CA LEU A 353 16.40 -14.83 11.30
C LEU A 353 15.32 -15.90 11.49
N ALA A 354 14.83 -16.11 12.72
CA ALA A 354 13.75 -17.08 13.00
C ALA A 354 12.45 -16.75 12.21
N TRP A 355 12.03 -15.49 12.20
CA TRP A 355 10.89 -15.05 11.38
C TRP A 355 11.14 -15.28 9.89
N ARG A 356 12.37 -15.02 9.44
CA ARG A 356 12.75 -15.23 8.05
C ARG A 356 12.75 -16.70 7.65
N GLU A 357 13.23 -17.58 8.52
CA GLU A 357 13.20 -19.02 8.31
C GLU A 357 11.75 -19.53 8.26
N GLU A 358 10.87 -19.06 9.14
CA GLU A 358 9.44 -19.37 9.11
C GLU A 358 8.81 -18.92 7.79
N GLU A 359 9.05 -17.67 7.32
CA GLU A 359 8.55 -17.18 6.03
C GLU A 359 8.92 -18.12 4.86
N LEU A 360 10.14 -18.66 4.86
CA LEU A 360 10.62 -19.55 3.80
C LEU A 360 9.91 -20.90 3.76
N THR A 361 9.21 -21.28 4.81
CA THR A 361 8.43 -22.54 4.87
C THR A 361 7.01 -22.41 4.34
N LEU A 362 6.50 -21.19 4.15
CA LEU A 362 5.13 -20.92 3.75
C LEU A 362 4.86 -21.42 2.32
N LYS A 363 3.77 -22.17 2.13
CA LYS A 363 3.46 -22.86 0.89
C LYS A 363 2.23 -22.31 0.16
N ASN A 364 1.34 -21.64 0.88
CA ASN A 364 0.06 -21.19 0.33
C ASN A 364 -0.38 -19.87 0.97
N ALA A 365 -1.45 -19.28 0.44
CA ALA A 365 -1.94 -17.99 0.90
C ALA A 365 -2.49 -18.02 2.32
N GLN A 366 -3.11 -19.12 2.76
CA GLN A 366 -3.60 -19.24 4.13
C GLN A 366 -2.45 -19.11 5.13
N GLU A 367 -1.36 -19.87 4.92
CA GLU A 367 -0.17 -19.80 5.76
C GLU A 367 0.44 -18.38 5.77
N MET A 368 0.40 -17.67 4.62
CA MET A 368 0.86 -16.28 4.53
C MET A 368 -0.03 -15.32 5.32
N PHE A 369 -1.36 -15.48 5.27
CA PHE A 369 -2.30 -14.67 6.07
C PHE A 369 -2.07 -14.91 7.56
N GLU A 370 -1.98 -16.18 7.97
CA GLU A 370 -1.74 -16.57 9.36
C GLU A 370 -0.40 -16.06 9.87
N PHE A 371 0.66 -16.13 9.06
CA PHE A 371 1.99 -15.59 9.39
C PHE A 371 1.94 -14.09 9.64
N GLN A 372 1.33 -13.31 8.74
CA GLN A 372 1.23 -11.87 8.91
C GLN A 372 0.28 -11.49 10.05
N GLY A 373 -0.82 -12.23 10.23
CA GLY A 373 -1.72 -12.07 11.38
C GLY A 373 -1.02 -12.34 12.71
N LYS A 374 -0.24 -13.42 12.81
CA LYS A 374 0.60 -13.75 13.98
C LYS A 374 1.58 -12.61 14.29
N TYR A 375 2.23 -12.06 13.27
CA TYR A 375 3.12 -10.91 13.42
C TYR A 375 2.39 -9.70 14.01
N ILE A 376 1.26 -9.31 13.44
CA ILE A 376 0.47 -8.16 13.91
C ILE A 376 0.00 -8.38 15.34
N GLN A 377 -0.45 -9.59 15.68
CA GLN A 377 -0.86 -9.93 17.04
C GLN A 377 0.27 -9.68 18.05
N THR A 378 1.52 -10.02 17.71
CA THR A 378 2.67 -9.76 18.62
C THR A 378 2.88 -8.27 18.90
N LEU A 379 2.57 -7.39 17.95
CA LEU A 379 2.67 -5.93 18.11
C LEU A 379 1.50 -5.38 18.92
N ILE A 380 0.29 -5.87 18.67
CA ILE A 380 -0.93 -5.46 19.40
C ILE A 380 -0.81 -5.84 20.87
N ASP A 381 -0.42 -7.07 21.17
CA ASP A 381 -0.29 -7.58 22.54
C ASP A 381 0.73 -6.79 23.38
N ALA A 382 1.70 -6.15 22.73
CA ALA A 382 2.73 -5.36 23.39
C ALA A 382 2.34 -3.89 23.62
N THR A 383 1.19 -3.43 23.11
CA THR A 383 0.82 -2.01 23.11
C THR A 383 -0.62 -1.79 23.57
N ASP A 384 -1.05 -0.52 23.61
CA ASP A 384 -2.44 -0.17 23.87
C ASP A 384 -3.27 0.08 22.57
N TYR A 385 -2.79 -0.43 21.41
CA TYR A 385 -3.62 -0.43 20.20
C TYR A 385 -4.85 -1.31 20.42
N PRO A 386 -6.04 -0.86 20.00
CA PRO A 386 -7.25 -1.67 20.19
C PRO A 386 -7.10 -3.04 19.51
N SER A 387 -7.38 -4.11 20.26
CA SER A 387 -7.36 -5.46 19.72
C SER A 387 -8.55 -5.70 18.78
N PHE A 388 -8.34 -6.57 17.80
CA PHE A 388 -9.38 -7.05 16.89
C PHE A 388 -9.16 -8.54 16.59
N ASP A 389 -10.17 -9.20 16.06
CA ASP A 389 -10.11 -10.63 15.79
C ASP A 389 -9.28 -10.94 14.54
N ILE A 390 -7.98 -11.22 14.74
CA ILE A 390 -7.02 -11.59 13.69
C ILE A 390 -7.48 -12.87 12.96
N ALA A 391 -8.03 -13.85 13.67
CA ALA A 391 -8.49 -15.09 13.05
C ALA A 391 -9.66 -14.83 12.09
N ALA A 392 -10.58 -13.97 12.47
CA ALA A 392 -11.69 -13.57 11.61
C ALA A 392 -11.20 -12.74 10.39
N VAL A 393 -10.16 -11.90 10.54
CA VAL A 393 -9.54 -11.22 9.38
C VAL A 393 -8.92 -12.23 8.43
N ASN A 394 -8.17 -13.21 8.94
CA ASN A 394 -7.58 -14.28 8.12
C ASN A 394 -8.67 -15.07 7.37
N GLN A 395 -9.78 -15.38 8.03
CA GLN A 395 -10.92 -16.05 7.39
C GLN A 395 -11.53 -15.20 6.28
N THR A 396 -11.69 -13.90 6.51
CA THR A 396 -12.22 -12.97 5.49
C THR A 396 -11.28 -12.89 4.27
N PHE A 397 -9.97 -12.94 4.44
CA PHE A 397 -9.03 -13.07 3.33
C PHE A 397 -9.17 -14.38 2.56
N LEU A 398 -9.43 -15.48 3.25
CA LEU A 398 -9.67 -16.77 2.60
C LEU A 398 -10.98 -16.76 1.79
N ASP A 399 -12.06 -16.23 2.37
CA ASP A 399 -13.35 -16.07 1.69
C ASP A 399 -13.21 -15.18 0.45
N TRP A 400 -12.54 -14.03 0.58
CA TRP A 400 -12.22 -13.14 -0.54
C TRP A 400 -11.43 -13.86 -1.66
N LYS A 401 -10.42 -14.64 -1.29
CA LYS A 401 -9.64 -15.39 -2.27
C LYS A 401 -10.49 -16.44 -2.98
N HIS A 402 -11.36 -17.10 -2.24
CA HIS A 402 -12.33 -18.07 -2.79
C HIS A 402 -13.29 -17.39 -3.77
N ASP A 403 -13.89 -16.26 -3.37
CA ASP A 403 -14.79 -15.46 -4.20
C ASP A 403 -14.14 -15.05 -5.53
N LYS A 404 -12.84 -14.71 -5.51
CA LYS A 404 -12.09 -14.38 -6.73
C LYS A 404 -11.90 -15.59 -7.66
N TYR A 405 -11.65 -16.79 -7.11
CA TYR A 405 -11.57 -18.01 -7.92
C TYR A 405 -12.93 -18.41 -8.50
N ASP A 406 -14.00 -18.12 -7.80
CA ASP A 406 -15.35 -18.40 -8.28
C ASP A 406 -15.77 -17.45 -9.39
N ASP A 407 -15.58 -16.15 -9.19
CA ASP A 407 -15.95 -15.09 -10.13
C ASP A 407 -15.04 -13.86 -9.99
N ILE A 408 -13.94 -13.86 -10.75
CA ILE A 408 -12.95 -12.77 -10.71
C ILE A 408 -13.53 -11.42 -11.17
N MET A 409 -14.54 -11.42 -12.02
CA MET A 409 -15.15 -10.19 -12.50
C MET A 409 -16.29 -9.69 -11.62
N GLY A 410 -16.87 -10.55 -10.79
CA GLY A 410 -18.02 -10.23 -9.94
C GLY A 410 -17.74 -10.23 -8.43
N TYR A 411 -16.57 -10.65 -7.96
CA TYR A 411 -16.29 -10.75 -6.51
C TYR A 411 -16.48 -9.43 -5.76
N ARG A 412 -16.26 -8.29 -6.41
CA ARG A 412 -16.49 -6.96 -5.81
C ARG A 412 -17.94 -6.64 -5.50
N ASN A 413 -18.89 -7.48 -5.95
CA ASN A 413 -20.31 -7.37 -5.59
C ASN A 413 -20.64 -8.14 -4.30
N LYS A 414 -19.68 -8.88 -3.75
CA LYS A 414 -19.84 -9.61 -2.48
C LYS A 414 -19.78 -8.66 -1.28
N CYS A 415 -20.33 -9.12 -0.16
CA CYS A 415 -20.41 -8.35 1.07
C CYS A 415 -19.81 -9.14 2.21
N HIS A 416 -19.01 -8.44 3.01
CA HIS A 416 -18.37 -8.98 4.20
C HIS A 416 -18.89 -8.26 5.46
N ARG A 417 -18.67 -8.88 6.61
CA ARG A 417 -19.05 -8.33 7.91
C ARG A 417 -17.87 -7.54 8.48
N SER A 418 -18.13 -6.31 8.96
CA SER A 418 -17.14 -5.56 9.74
C SER A 418 -16.74 -6.37 10.97
N LEU A 419 -15.44 -6.54 11.15
CA LEU A 419 -14.86 -7.23 12.30
C LEU A 419 -14.77 -6.33 13.53
N MET A 420 -14.99 -5.03 13.35
CA MET A 420 -14.99 -4.04 14.42
C MET A 420 -16.41 -3.78 14.95
N THR A 421 -17.39 -3.65 14.05
CA THR A 421 -18.78 -3.28 14.42
C THR A 421 -19.75 -4.45 14.36
N GLY A 422 -19.40 -5.54 13.69
CA GLY A 422 -20.29 -6.67 13.41
C GLY A 422 -21.35 -6.37 12.34
N THR A 423 -21.34 -5.18 11.74
CA THR A 423 -22.31 -4.76 10.73
C THR A 423 -22.01 -5.46 9.40
N LEU A 424 -23.02 -6.04 8.77
CA LEU A 424 -22.90 -6.58 7.42
C LEU A 424 -23.08 -5.47 6.41
N ALA A 425 -22.09 -5.30 5.53
CA ALA A 425 -22.21 -4.41 4.38
C ALA A 425 -23.35 -4.86 3.47
N THR A 426 -24.05 -3.90 2.87
CA THR A 426 -25.04 -4.18 1.84
C THR A 426 -24.39 -4.11 0.44
N PRO A 427 -24.82 -4.92 -0.53
CA PRO A 427 -24.33 -4.80 -1.89
C PRO A 427 -24.54 -3.38 -2.41
N HIS A 428 -23.59 -2.90 -3.20
CA HIS A 428 -23.80 -1.69 -3.99
C HIS A 428 -24.93 -1.93 -5.01
N HIS A 429 -25.78 -0.95 -5.28
CA HIS A 429 -26.91 -1.12 -6.19
C HIS A 429 -26.47 -1.46 -7.61
N THR A 430 -25.41 -0.80 -8.07
CA THR A 430 -24.82 -1.05 -9.38
C THR A 430 -23.67 -2.04 -9.25
N ALA A 431 -23.71 -3.12 -10.01
CA ALA A 431 -22.63 -4.09 -10.06
C ALA A 431 -21.31 -3.42 -10.50
N TRP A 432 -20.17 -3.88 -9.96
CA TRP A 432 -18.88 -3.26 -10.24
C TRP A 432 -18.58 -3.10 -11.75
N LEU A 433 -18.90 -4.08 -12.56
CA LEU A 433 -18.69 -4.01 -14.02
C LEU A 433 -19.49 -2.89 -14.70
N GLU A 434 -20.63 -2.50 -14.13
CA GLU A 434 -21.55 -1.49 -14.67
C GLU A 434 -21.35 -0.11 -14.02
N ALA A 435 -20.69 -0.07 -12.86
CA ALA A 435 -20.45 1.16 -12.10
C ALA A 435 -19.30 1.97 -12.74
N LEU A 436 -19.63 2.88 -13.65
CA LEU A 436 -18.65 3.67 -14.41
C LEU A 436 -18.24 4.98 -13.71
N ASP A 437 -18.98 5.42 -12.71
CA ASP A 437 -18.61 6.56 -11.84
C ASP A 437 -18.03 6.04 -10.52
N ASP A 438 -16.79 6.42 -10.23
CA ASP A 438 -16.02 6.01 -9.04
C ASP A 438 -15.88 7.14 -8.01
N SER A 439 -16.63 8.24 -8.18
CA SER A 439 -16.58 9.35 -7.23
C SER A 439 -17.19 8.97 -5.88
N LEU A 440 -16.69 9.61 -4.81
CA LEU A 440 -17.24 9.47 -3.46
C LEU A 440 -18.75 9.78 -3.44
N ALA A 441 -19.17 10.86 -4.09
CA ALA A 441 -20.56 11.29 -4.09
C ALA A 441 -21.48 10.27 -4.78
N ALA A 442 -21.10 9.76 -5.97
CA ALA A 442 -21.87 8.76 -6.69
C ALA A 442 -21.94 7.44 -5.92
N TYR A 443 -20.81 6.98 -5.37
CA TYR A 443 -20.76 5.75 -4.60
C TYR A 443 -21.67 5.82 -3.36
N LEU A 444 -21.64 6.91 -2.61
CA LEU A 444 -22.48 7.08 -1.42
C LEU A 444 -23.97 7.24 -1.78
N ALA A 445 -24.30 7.84 -2.93
CA ALA A 445 -25.67 7.96 -3.40
C ALA A 445 -26.26 6.62 -3.84
N ASP A 446 -25.44 5.76 -4.46
CA ASP A 446 -25.84 4.44 -4.96
C ASP A 446 -25.84 3.35 -3.86
N SER A 447 -25.13 3.58 -2.74
CA SER A 447 -25.08 2.63 -1.64
C SER A 447 -26.38 2.63 -0.82
N PRO A 448 -26.94 1.45 -0.46
CA PRO A 448 -28.14 1.36 0.35
C PRO A 448 -28.02 2.10 1.69
N GLN A 449 -29.07 2.79 2.09
CA GLN A 449 -29.04 3.62 3.31
C GLN A 449 -29.28 2.84 4.63
N THR A 450 -29.70 1.58 4.53
CA THR A 450 -30.03 0.77 5.69
C THR A 450 -29.18 -0.50 5.76
N ALA A 451 -28.49 -0.70 6.89
CA ALA A 451 -27.86 -1.98 7.18
C ALA A 451 -28.88 -3.06 7.41
N ILE A 452 -28.65 -4.24 6.85
CA ILE A 452 -29.30 -5.45 7.32
C ILE A 452 -28.62 -5.81 8.64
N LYS A 453 -29.28 -5.53 9.77
CA LYS A 453 -28.82 -6.08 11.05
C LYS A 453 -28.92 -7.59 10.94
N ALA A 454 -27.82 -8.29 11.20
CA ALA A 454 -27.87 -9.73 11.33
C ALA A 454 -28.86 -10.06 12.46
N VAL A 455 -29.86 -10.84 12.13
CA VAL A 455 -30.66 -11.55 13.14
C VAL A 455 -29.73 -12.59 13.74
N GLY A 456 -29.40 -12.44 15.02
CA GLY A 456 -28.49 -13.32 15.76
C GLY A 456 -28.97 -14.76 15.83
#